data_7d4cd8f31ff29578ddc7ca8a077b2696
#
_entry.id   7d4cd8f31ff29578ddc7ca8a077b2696
#
_cell.length_a   1.000
_cell.length_b   1.000
_cell.length_c   1.000
_cell.angle_alpha   90.00
_cell.angle_beta   90.00
_cell.angle_gamma   90.00
#
_symmetry.space_group_name_H-M   'P 1'
#
loop_
_entity.id
_entity.type
_entity.pdbx_description
1 polymer ?
#
loop_
_entity_poly.entity_id
_entity_poly.type
_entity_poly.pdbx_seq_one_letter_code
_entity_poly.pdbx_strand_id
1 'polypeptide(L)'
;MNKTFMAKAGDVEQRWRLVDANEKRVGRLASDIATILMGKHRPTYTPHVDTGDYVVVVNAEKVEFGGSKWQQKEYRWYTGYTGLKVETAEKRRDRRPSLILEEAVRRMLPKNKLGRSMLSKLKVYAGPDHPHGAQLPEPKELGTRCTVGL
;
A
#
# COMPACT_ATOMS: atom_id res chain seq x y z
N MET A 1 29.47 24.92 -7.54
CA MET A 1 27.99 24.80 -7.64
C MET A 1 27.57 23.44 -7.08
N ASN A 2 26.78 23.40 -6.02
CA ASN A 2 26.25 22.15 -5.46
C ASN A 2 25.14 21.64 -6.38
N LYS A 3 25.40 20.55 -7.11
CA LYS A 3 24.38 19.89 -7.95
C LYS A 3 23.46 19.06 -7.08
N THR A 4 22.16 19.23 -7.25
CA THR A 4 21.15 18.36 -6.61
C THR A 4 21.29 16.94 -7.12
N PHE A 5 21.26 15.95 -6.22
CA PHE A 5 21.30 14.55 -6.60
C PHE A 5 20.07 14.17 -7.44
N MET A 6 20.30 13.47 -8.53
CA MET A 6 19.25 12.89 -9.37
C MET A 6 19.53 11.40 -9.55
N ALA A 7 18.63 10.55 -9.09
CA ALA A 7 18.75 9.10 -9.27
C ALA A 7 18.62 8.71 -10.74
N LYS A 8 19.44 7.75 -11.17
CA LYS A 8 19.30 7.07 -12.47
C LYS A 8 18.67 5.71 -12.25
N ALA A 9 17.99 5.18 -13.27
CA ALA A 9 17.28 3.90 -13.16
C ALA A 9 18.16 2.70 -12.78
N GLY A 10 19.48 2.75 -13.09
CA GLY A 10 20.42 1.69 -12.73
C GLY A 10 21.04 1.80 -11.34
N ASP A 11 20.93 2.96 -10.70
CA ASP A 11 21.59 3.24 -9.41
C ASP A 11 20.69 2.93 -8.20
N VAL A 12 19.45 2.48 -8.44
CA VAL A 12 18.46 2.29 -7.39
C VAL A 12 18.39 0.82 -6.99
N GLU A 13 18.87 0.50 -5.80
CA GLU A 13 18.63 -0.80 -5.17
C GLU A 13 17.24 -0.84 -4.56
N GLN A 14 16.36 -1.69 -5.09
CA GLN A 14 15.01 -1.92 -4.56
C GLN A 14 15.04 -3.07 -3.56
N ARG A 15 14.54 -2.83 -2.34
CA ARG A 15 14.50 -3.83 -1.27
C ARG A 15 13.08 -4.38 -1.11
N TRP A 16 12.97 -5.57 -0.56
CA TRP A 16 11.69 -6.17 -0.20
C TRP A 16 11.38 -5.89 1.26
N ARG A 17 10.16 -5.38 1.51
CA ARG A 17 9.68 -5.05 2.86
C ARG A 17 8.46 -5.89 3.19
N LEU A 18 8.49 -6.55 4.35
CA LEU A 18 7.36 -7.28 4.89
C LEU A 18 6.63 -6.39 5.91
N VAL A 19 5.32 -6.27 5.74
CA VAL A 19 4.46 -5.45 6.60
C VAL A 19 3.33 -6.32 7.12
N ASP A 20 3.17 -6.39 8.43
CA ASP A 20 2.01 -7.00 9.05
C ASP A 20 0.87 -5.97 9.19
N ALA A 21 -0.30 -6.32 8.67
CA ALA A 21 -1.50 -5.47 8.69
C ALA A 21 -2.42 -5.73 9.91
N ASN A 22 -2.05 -6.69 10.78
CA ASN A 22 -2.86 -7.05 11.94
C ASN A 22 -3.17 -5.82 12.82
N GLU A 23 -4.46 -5.63 13.16
CA GLU A 23 -4.96 -4.55 14.03
C GLU A 23 -4.60 -3.11 13.57
N LYS A 24 -4.16 -2.94 12.33
CA LYS A 24 -3.78 -1.63 11.81
C LYS A 24 -4.92 -0.98 11.04
N ARG A 25 -5.06 0.33 11.21
CA ARG A 25 -6.08 1.11 10.49
C ARG A 25 -5.72 1.24 9.02
N VAL A 26 -6.63 0.82 8.15
CA VAL A 26 -6.45 0.81 6.68
C VAL A 26 -5.88 2.12 6.14
N GLY A 27 -6.42 3.27 6.55
CA GLY A 27 -6.00 4.58 6.01
C GLY A 27 -4.55 4.94 6.35
N ARG A 28 -4.13 4.74 7.61
CA ARG A 28 -2.76 5.02 8.07
C ARG A 28 -1.77 4.06 7.43
N LEU A 29 -2.09 2.77 7.46
CA LEU A 29 -1.28 1.75 6.83
C LEU A 29 -1.09 2.02 5.33
N ALA A 30 -2.15 2.37 4.61
CA ALA A 30 -2.09 2.67 3.18
C ALA A 30 -1.21 3.89 2.88
N SER A 31 -1.21 4.94 3.73
CA SER A 31 -0.35 6.12 3.53
C SER A 31 1.14 5.79 3.70
N ASP A 32 1.46 4.96 4.68
CA ASP A 32 2.84 4.54 4.95
C ASP A 32 3.36 3.63 3.83
N ILE A 33 2.54 2.67 3.37
CA ILE A 33 2.85 1.82 2.21
C ILE A 33 3.06 2.67 0.95
N ALA A 34 2.17 3.63 0.68
CA ALA A 34 2.30 4.52 -0.48
C ALA A 34 3.62 5.33 -0.43
N THR A 35 4.03 5.79 0.75
CA THR A 35 5.31 6.50 0.95
C THR A 35 6.51 5.60 0.61
N ILE A 36 6.47 4.32 0.98
CA ILE A 36 7.53 3.35 0.66
C ILE A 36 7.55 3.04 -0.84
N LEU A 37 6.40 2.78 -1.45
CA LEU A 37 6.28 2.47 -2.88
C LEU A 37 6.73 3.64 -3.77
N MET A 38 6.50 4.88 -3.36
CA MET A 38 7.01 6.07 -4.04
C MET A 38 8.51 6.32 -3.80
N GLY A 39 9.09 5.73 -2.76
CA GLY A 39 10.48 5.96 -2.38
C GLY A 39 10.71 7.23 -1.56
N LYS A 40 9.66 7.90 -1.06
CA LYS A 40 9.78 9.15 -0.28
C LYS A 40 10.47 8.97 1.08
N HIS A 41 10.66 7.75 1.54
CA HIS A 41 11.40 7.42 2.76
C HIS A 41 12.92 7.48 2.56
N ARG A 42 13.39 7.62 1.31
CA ARG A 42 14.82 7.66 0.96
C ARG A 42 15.26 9.08 0.64
N PRO A 43 16.49 9.48 1.02
CA PRO A 43 17.04 10.78 0.65
C PRO A 43 17.30 10.91 -0.87
N THR A 44 17.44 9.78 -1.57
CA THR A 44 17.66 9.70 -3.02
C THR A 44 16.36 9.81 -3.84
N TYR A 45 15.23 10.16 -3.22
CA TYR A 45 13.96 10.28 -3.91
C TYR A 45 14.05 11.23 -5.10
N THR A 46 13.62 10.75 -6.27
CA THR A 46 13.54 11.52 -7.50
C THR A 46 12.18 11.31 -8.15
N PRO A 47 11.39 12.39 -8.42
CA PRO A 47 9.98 12.25 -8.83
C PRO A 47 9.73 11.51 -10.14
N HIS A 48 10.68 11.52 -11.07
CA HIS A 48 10.55 10.90 -12.39
C HIS A 48 11.16 9.50 -12.48
N VAL A 49 11.81 9.03 -11.43
CA VAL A 49 12.43 7.70 -11.35
C VAL A 49 11.73 6.87 -10.26
N ASP A 50 11.54 5.58 -10.53
CA ASP A 50 10.97 4.65 -9.55
C ASP A 50 12.03 4.22 -8.53
N THR A 51 12.11 4.96 -7.41
CA THR A 51 13.06 4.74 -6.32
C THR A 51 12.47 3.94 -5.15
N GLY A 52 11.22 3.50 -5.26
CA GLY A 52 10.50 2.82 -4.18
C GLY A 52 10.85 1.33 -4.04
N ASP A 53 10.60 0.80 -2.85
CA ASP A 53 10.80 -0.61 -2.49
C ASP A 53 9.59 -1.48 -2.87
N TYR A 54 9.81 -2.80 -2.93
CA TYR A 54 8.74 -3.78 -2.96
C TYR A 54 8.13 -3.93 -1.58
N VAL A 55 6.80 -4.08 -1.52
CA VAL A 55 6.08 -4.25 -0.26
C VAL A 55 5.20 -5.49 -0.32
N VAL A 56 5.41 -6.39 0.62
CA VAL A 56 4.58 -7.57 0.87
C VAL A 56 3.78 -7.30 2.12
N VAL A 57 2.46 -7.36 2.03
CA VAL A 57 1.56 -7.17 3.17
C VAL A 57 0.89 -8.50 3.50
N VAL A 58 0.94 -8.89 4.76
CA VAL A 58 0.28 -10.09 5.29
C VAL A 58 -0.85 -9.71 6.25
N ASN A 59 -1.73 -10.67 6.56
CA ASN A 59 -2.87 -10.50 7.46
C ASN A 59 -3.85 -9.39 7.03
N ALA A 60 -4.07 -9.20 5.72
CA ALA A 60 -4.96 -8.16 5.22
C ALA A 60 -6.44 -8.34 5.62
N GLU A 61 -6.85 -9.52 6.07
CA GLU A 61 -8.19 -9.78 6.62
C GLU A 61 -8.42 -9.14 8.00
N LYS A 62 -7.31 -8.90 8.76
CA LYS A 62 -7.33 -8.38 10.13
C LYS A 62 -7.16 -6.87 10.21
N VAL A 63 -7.22 -6.17 9.07
CA VAL A 63 -7.17 -4.71 9.06
C VAL A 63 -8.41 -4.10 9.69
N GLU A 64 -8.27 -2.91 10.25
CA GLU A 64 -9.36 -2.21 10.93
C GLU A 64 -9.80 -0.94 10.21
N PHE A 65 -11.10 -0.67 10.26
CA PHE A 65 -11.67 0.66 10.02
C PHE A 65 -12.08 1.31 11.34
N GLY A 66 -11.93 2.61 11.44
CA GLY A 66 -12.42 3.37 12.59
C GLY A 66 -13.94 3.56 12.56
N GLY A 67 -14.61 3.36 13.70
CA GLY A 67 -16.05 3.55 13.85
C GLY A 67 -16.87 2.56 13.02
N SER A 68 -18.07 2.96 12.59
CA SER A 68 -19.03 2.12 11.85
C SER A 68 -18.75 1.99 10.35
N LYS A 69 -17.50 2.23 9.91
CA LYS A 69 -17.15 2.24 8.47
C LYS A 69 -17.31 0.88 7.79
N TRP A 70 -17.25 -0.22 8.51
CA TRP A 70 -17.49 -1.54 7.92
C TRP A 70 -18.87 -1.64 7.27
N GLN A 71 -19.89 -1.06 7.89
CA GLN A 71 -21.27 -1.07 7.42
C GLN A 71 -21.57 0.11 6.47
N GLN A 72 -21.04 1.30 6.77
CA GLN A 72 -21.39 2.53 6.06
C GLN A 72 -20.58 2.77 4.79
N LYS A 73 -19.33 2.26 4.74
CA LYS A 73 -18.46 2.50 3.58
C LYS A 73 -18.90 1.64 2.42
N GLU A 74 -19.23 2.31 1.30
CA GLU A 74 -19.59 1.67 0.04
C GLU A 74 -18.52 1.88 -1.02
N TYR A 75 -18.25 0.83 -1.77
CA TYR A 75 -17.46 0.84 -2.98
C TYR A 75 -18.39 0.78 -4.17
N ARG A 76 -18.35 1.81 -5.01
CA ARG A 76 -19.22 1.94 -6.18
C ARG A 76 -18.38 1.87 -7.46
N TRP A 77 -18.85 1.12 -8.45
CA TRP A 77 -18.21 1.07 -9.76
C TRP A 77 -19.24 0.90 -10.87
N TYR A 78 -18.90 1.44 -12.01
CA TYR A 78 -19.69 1.35 -13.23
C TYR A 78 -19.13 0.27 -14.14
N THR A 79 -19.97 -0.62 -14.66
CA THR A 79 -19.58 -1.76 -15.51
C THR A 79 -19.84 -1.52 -17.00
N GLY A 80 -20.25 -0.32 -17.40
CA GLY A 80 -20.62 -0.02 -18.79
C GLY A 80 -22.06 -0.38 -19.16
N TYR A 81 -22.84 -0.89 -18.19
CA TYR A 81 -24.27 -1.22 -18.35
C TYR A 81 -25.12 -0.39 -17.41
N THR A 82 -26.46 -0.51 -17.52
CA THR A 82 -27.41 0.28 -16.71
C THR A 82 -27.18 0.10 -15.22
N GLY A 83 -26.95 1.18 -14.49
CA GLY A 83 -26.81 1.22 -13.03
C GLY A 83 -25.37 1.10 -12.52
N LEU A 84 -25.23 1.43 -11.22
CA LEU A 84 -23.99 1.32 -10.47
C LEU A 84 -24.02 0.04 -9.63
N LYS A 85 -22.93 -0.72 -9.66
CA LYS A 85 -22.73 -1.78 -8.67
C LYS A 85 -22.20 -1.18 -7.38
N VAL A 86 -22.78 -1.59 -6.25
CA VAL A 86 -22.43 -1.12 -4.92
C VAL A 86 -22.10 -2.32 -4.04
N GLU A 87 -21.03 -2.24 -3.28
CA GLU A 87 -20.57 -3.26 -2.35
C GLU A 87 -20.14 -2.60 -1.04
N THR A 88 -20.62 -3.08 0.11
CA THR A 88 -20.17 -2.59 1.41
C THR A 88 -18.77 -3.09 1.73
N ALA A 89 -18.05 -2.37 2.62
CA ALA A 89 -16.71 -2.76 3.03
C ALA A 89 -16.70 -4.16 3.69
N GLU A 90 -17.72 -4.49 4.46
CA GLU A 90 -17.89 -5.79 5.10
C GLU A 90 -17.97 -6.92 4.07
N LYS A 91 -18.88 -6.83 3.08
CA LYS A 91 -18.99 -7.81 2.00
C LYS A 91 -17.69 -7.96 1.19
N ARG A 92 -16.97 -6.84 0.99
CA ARG A 92 -15.68 -6.87 0.30
C ARG A 92 -14.61 -7.57 1.11
N ARG A 93 -14.57 -7.40 2.44
CA ARG A 93 -13.65 -8.13 3.32
C ARG A 93 -13.87 -9.63 3.22
N ASP A 94 -15.13 -10.07 3.30
CA ASP A 94 -15.47 -11.50 3.27
C ASP A 94 -15.13 -12.15 1.93
N ARG A 95 -15.34 -11.42 0.83
CA ARG A 95 -15.07 -11.92 -0.51
C ARG A 95 -13.58 -11.85 -0.89
N ARG A 96 -12.94 -10.70 -0.63
CA ARG A 96 -11.55 -10.45 -1.05
C ARG A 96 -10.91 -9.32 -0.24
N PRO A 97 -10.36 -9.64 0.93
CA PRO A 97 -9.85 -8.64 1.86
C PRO A 97 -8.67 -7.82 1.31
N SER A 98 -7.81 -8.42 0.46
CA SER A 98 -6.68 -7.73 -0.16
C SER A 98 -7.09 -6.47 -0.93
N LEU A 99 -8.26 -6.51 -1.61
CA LEU A 99 -8.75 -5.39 -2.42
C LEU A 99 -8.99 -4.11 -1.62
N ILE A 100 -9.29 -4.20 -0.34
CA ILE A 100 -9.54 -3.03 0.51
C ILE A 100 -8.27 -2.19 0.61
N LEU A 101 -7.16 -2.85 0.90
CA LEU A 101 -5.86 -2.19 1.06
C LEU A 101 -5.25 -1.78 -0.29
N GLU A 102 -5.32 -2.66 -1.30
CA GLU A 102 -4.86 -2.36 -2.66
C GLU A 102 -5.53 -1.10 -3.22
N GLU A 103 -6.86 -1.00 -3.09
CA GLU A 103 -7.64 0.15 -3.57
C GLU A 103 -7.29 1.43 -2.80
N ALA A 104 -7.08 1.33 -1.48
CA ALA A 104 -6.66 2.46 -0.66
C ALA A 104 -5.29 2.99 -1.09
N VAL A 105 -4.30 2.11 -1.28
CA VAL A 105 -2.97 2.48 -1.75
C VAL A 105 -3.00 3.00 -3.18
N ARG A 106 -3.74 2.36 -4.09
CA ARG A 106 -3.89 2.78 -5.49
C ARG A 106 -4.37 4.23 -5.60
N ARG A 107 -5.29 4.64 -4.74
CA ARG A 107 -5.82 6.01 -4.73
C ARG A 107 -4.85 7.03 -4.17
N MET A 108 -3.83 6.61 -3.41
CA MET A 108 -2.79 7.46 -2.84
C MET A 108 -1.56 7.59 -3.75
N LEU A 109 -1.41 6.71 -4.75
CA LEU A 109 -0.34 6.77 -5.74
C LEU A 109 -0.67 7.72 -6.90
N PRO A 110 0.35 8.26 -7.60
CA PRO A 110 0.15 9.07 -8.80
C PRO A 110 -0.61 8.32 -9.89
N LYS A 111 -1.51 9.02 -10.60
CA LYS A 111 -2.34 8.44 -11.68
C LYS A 111 -1.65 8.48 -13.04
N ASN A 112 -0.42 7.99 -13.12
CA ASN A 112 0.39 7.97 -14.34
C ASN A 112 1.03 6.59 -14.58
N LYS A 113 1.86 6.46 -15.61
CA LYS A 113 2.57 5.21 -15.93
C LYS A 113 3.48 4.78 -14.77
N LEU A 114 4.20 5.73 -14.16
CA LEU A 114 5.08 5.49 -13.02
C LEU A 114 4.29 4.96 -11.79
N GLY A 115 3.13 5.56 -11.49
CA GLY A 115 2.27 5.10 -10.41
C GLY A 115 1.75 3.66 -10.61
N ARG A 116 1.52 3.24 -11.86
CA ARG A 116 1.18 1.84 -12.17
C ARG A 116 2.34 0.89 -11.92
N SER A 117 3.57 1.28 -12.27
CA SER A 117 4.79 0.51 -11.92
C SER A 117 4.98 0.41 -10.41
N MET A 118 4.77 1.51 -9.67
CA MET A 118 4.84 1.50 -8.21
C MET A 118 3.80 0.55 -7.61
N LEU A 119 2.56 0.55 -8.12
CA LEU A 119 1.50 -0.32 -7.64
C LEU A 119 1.80 -1.81 -7.90
N SER A 120 2.45 -2.16 -9.00
CA SER A 120 2.81 -3.55 -9.31
C SER A 120 3.77 -4.17 -8.29
N LYS A 121 4.52 -3.34 -7.56
CA LYS A 121 5.43 -3.74 -6.48
C LYS A 121 4.72 -4.04 -5.15
N LEU A 122 3.42 -3.74 -5.05
CA LEU A 122 2.60 -4.09 -3.90
C LEU A 122 2.05 -5.50 -4.05
N LYS A 123 2.27 -6.34 -3.06
CA LYS A 123 1.71 -7.69 -2.95
C LYS A 123 0.96 -7.80 -1.63
N VAL A 124 -0.33 -8.11 -1.67
CA VAL A 124 -1.20 -8.17 -0.48
C VAL A 124 -1.80 -9.56 -0.34
N TYR A 125 -1.62 -10.15 0.84
CA TYR A 125 -2.10 -11.47 1.20
C TYR A 125 -3.09 -11.39 2.35
N ALA A 126 -4.15 -12.18 2.28
CA ALA A 126 -5.20 -12.23 3.30
C ALA A 126 -4.67 -12.80 4.62
N GLY A 127 -4.01 -13.94 4.55
CA GLY A 127 -3.43 -14.65 5.69
C GLY A 127 -1.98 -14.27 6.00
N PRO A 128 -1.33 -15.03 6.90
CA PRO A 128 0.06 -14.81 7.30
C PRO A 128 1.08 -15.30 6.26
N ASP A 129 0.69 -16.22 5.38
CA ASP A 129 1.60 -16.87 4.45
C ASP A 129 1.76 -16.08 3.15
N HIS A 130 2.98 -16.06 2.64
CA HIS A 130 3.31 -15.42 1.36
C HIS A 130 4.34 -16.22 0.56
N PRO A 131 4.30 -16.24 -0.79
CA PRO A 131 5.22 -17.02 -1.63
C PRO A 131 6.60 -16.38 -1.83
N HIS A 132 6.88 -15.24 -1.18
CA HIS A 132 8.08 -14.43 -1.39
C HIS A 132 9.23 -14.77 -0.42
N GLY A 133 9.37 -16.02 0.03
CA GLY A 133 10.47 -16.43 0.91
C GLY A 133 11.86 -16.28 0.29
N ALA A 134 11.98 -16.54 -1.01
CA ALA A 134 13.25 -16.43 -1.73
C ALA A 134 13.80 -14.99 -1.83
N GLN A 135 12.92 -13.99 -1.76
CA GLN A 135 13.28 -12.57 -1.79
C GLN A 135 13.73 -12.03 -0.43
N LEU A 136 13.66 -12.82 0.64
CA LEU A 136 14.03 -12.47 2.01
C LEU A 136 13.50 -11.09 2.44
N PRO A 137 12.17 -10.88 2.45
CA PRO A 137 11.61 -9.58 2.75
C PRO A 137 11.91 -9.16 4.20
N GLU A 138 12.48 -7.97 4.37
CA GLU A 138 12.80 -7.42 5.69
C GLU A 138 11.53 -6.95 6.42
N PRO A 139 11.29 -7.39 7.66
CA PRO A 139 10.14 -6.92 8.43
C PRO A 139 10.25 -5.42 8.70
N LYS A 140 9.15 -4.70 8.49
CA LYS A 140 9.05 -3.27 8.75
C LYS A 140 7.78 -2.95 9.50
N GLU A 141 7.92 -2.41 10.69
CA GLU A 141 6.80 -1.90 11.45
C GLU A 141 6.32 -0.56 10.85
N LEU A 142 5.03 -0.49 10.53
CA LEU A 142 4.35 0.69 10.01
C LEU A 142 3.15 1.02 10.90
N GLY A 143 2.73 2.29 10.87
CA GLY A 143 1.50 2.71 11.55
C GLY A 143 1.67 3.13 13.01
N THR A 144 2.84 3.00 13.58
CA THR A 144 3.22 3.64 14.86
C THR A 144 3.73 5.06 14.58
N ARG A 145 2.85 6.01 14.36
CA ARG A 145 3.24 7.40 14.64
C ARG A 145 3.40 7.51 16.16
N CYS A 146 4.60 7.86 16.56
CA CYS A 146 4.98 8.15 17.92
C CYS A 146 3.80 8.67 18.75
N THR A 147 3.36 7.93 19.75
CA THR A 147 2.87 8.54 20.94
C THR A 147 4.02 9.40 21.42
N VAL A 148 3.96 10.70 21.13
CA VAL A 148 4.78 11.68 21.82
C VAL A 148 4.36 11.48 23.26
N GLY A 149 5.24 10.85 24.03
CA GLY A 149 5.06 10.75 25.47
C GLY A 149 4.98 12.16 26.02
N LEU A 150 3.87 12.44 26.68
CA LEU A 150 3.74 13.53 27.64
C LEU A 150 4.51 13.14 28.90
#